data_372163670beb104ff39a9b107d9755ae
#
_entry.id   372163670beb104ff39a9b107d9755ae
#
_cell.length_a   1.000
_cell.length_b   1.000
_cell.length_c   1.000
_cell.angle_alpha   90.00
_cell.angle_beta   90.00
_cell.angle_gamma   90.00
#
_symmetry.space_group_name_H-M   'P 1'
#
loop_
_entity.id
_entity.type
_entity.pdbx_description
1 polymer ?
#
loop_
_entity_poly.entity_id
_entity_poly.type
_entity_poly.pdbx_seq_one_letter_code
_entity_poly.pdbx_strand_id
1 'polypeptide(L)'
;LAISRMTSQAHAKGLENEKRRIFSTAIWLFFGLGLVCSVLMFFRADALARFLNNSLAATAVQALAPAVFCVCLLACMRGYTQGQGNMTPTAVSQVLEALLKLGIGLPLAWYVLHIGKTAELSAAGAIVGVTAGTAVSMLFLCAYLVTHRNRKESLDVPSSSGQIIKQILLIGVPITLSNSAMSIINIIDTKIVMGRLQNGLGLSETAAAVLNGQYRI
;
A
#
# COMPACT_ATOMS: atom_id res chain seq x y z
N LEU A 1 -0.82 -12.56 -2.14
CA LEU A 1 -0.64 -13.86 -2.81
C LEU A 1 -0.04 -14.91 -1.87
N ALA A 2 1.13 -14.71 -1.22
CA ALA A 2 1.75 -15.70 -0.34
C ALA A 2 0.82 -16.12 0.81
N ILE A 3 0.27 -15.16 1.54
CA ILE A 3 -0.67 -15.40 2.65
C ILE A 3 -1.93 -16.12 2.15
N SER A 4 -2.51 -15.67 1.05
CA SER A 4 -3.71 -16.29 0.47
C SER A 4 -3.46 -17.75 0.10
N ARG A 5 -2.31 -18.07 -0.52
CA ARG A 5 -1.93 -19.44 -0.87
C ARG A 5 -1.77 -20.33 0.36
N MET A 6 -1.02 -19.87 1.37
CA MET A 6 -0.81 -20.64 2.60
C MET A 6 -2.12 -20.86 3.38
N THR A 7 -2.94 -19.80 3.50
CA THR A 7 -4.25 -19.88 4.15
C THR A 7 -5.19 -20.82 3.40
N SER A 8 -5.21 -20.79 2.05
CA SER A 8 -6.01 -21.70 1.23
C SER A 8 -5.60 -23.15 1.41
N GLN A 9 -4.28 -23.44 1.45
CA GLN A 9 -3.78 -24.79 1.71
C GLN A 9 -4.19 -25.31 3.10
N ALA A 10 -4.07 -24.46 4.15
CA ALA A 10 -4.49 -24.83 5.48
C ALA A 10 -6.02 -25.00 5.59
N HIS A 11 -6.78 -24.15 4.86
CA HIS A 11 -8.24 -24.22 4.80
C HIS A 11 -8.72 -25.52 4.12
N ALA A 12 -8.13 -25.88 2.98
CA ALA A 12 -8.46 -27.12 2.26
C ALA A 12 -8.17 -28.38 3.07
N LYS A 13 -7.18 -28.34 3.97
CA LYS A 13 -6.84 -29.46 4.86
C LYS A 13 -7.62 -29.43 6.19
N GLY A 14 -8.48 -28.43 6.43
CA GLY A 14 -9.24 -28.27 7.68
C GLY A 14 -8.39 -27.89 8.91
N LEU A 15 -7.14 -27.39 8.71
CA LEU A 15 -6.20 -27.04 9.78
C LEU A 15 -6.49 -25.63 10.32
N GLU A 16 -7.45 -25.52 11.25
CA GLU A 16 -7.92 -24.23 11.75
C GLU A 16 -6.88 -23.51 12.63
N ASN A 17 -6.11 -24.24 13.45
CA ASN A 17 -5.06 -23.64 14.29
C ASN A 17 -3.89 -23.14 13.44
N GLU A 18 -3.49 -23.91 12.40
CA GLU A 18 -2.48 -23.49 11.43
C GLU A 18 -2.90 -22.20 10.73
N LYS A 19 -4.14 -22.11 10.27
CA LYS A 19 -4.70 -20.93 9.62
C LYS A 19 -4.63 -19.68 10.52
N ARG A 20 -4.99 -19.82 11.79
CA ARG A 20 -4.88 -18.73 12.77
C ARG A 20 -3.44 -18.33 13.04
N ARG A 21 -2.55 -19.32 13.11
CA ARG A 21 -1.12 -19.07 13.31
C ARG A 21 -0.50 -18.33 12.14
N ILE A 22 -0.83 -18.72 10.91
CA ILE A 22 -0.42 -18.02 9.68
C ILE A 22 -0.86 -16.56 9.74
N PHE A 23 -2.14 -16.29 10.03
CA PHE A 23 -2.66 -14.92 10.12
C PHE A 23 -1.98 -14.10 11.20
N SER A 24 -1.87 -14.64 12.43
CA SER A 24 -1.22 -13.94 13.54
C SER A 24 0.24 -13.62 13.25
N THR A 25 1.00 -14.58 12.70
CA THR A 25 2.41 -14.37 12.35
C THR A 25 2.56 -13.36 11.21
N ALA A 26 1.70 -13.46 10.19
CA ALA A 26 1.71 -12.54 9.07
C ALA A 26 1.37 -11.10 9.50
N ILE A 27 0.35 -10.90 10.35
CA ILE A 27 -0.04 -9.56 10.79
C ILE A 27 1.09 -8.87 11.57
N TRP A 28 1.80 -9.58 12.46
CA TRP A 28 2.94 -9.03 13.18
C TRP A 28 4.13 -8.71 12.27
N LEU A 29 4.39 -9.58 11.29
CA LEU A 29 5.43 -9.34 10.28
C LEU A 29 5.12 -8.09 9.45
N PHE A 30 3.90 -7.98 8.93
CA PHE A 30 3.49 -6.84 8.10
C PHE A 30 3.30 -5.55 8.91
N PHE A 31 2.94 -5.65 10.18
CA PHE A 31 2.91 -4.52 11.10
C PHE A 31 4.33 -3.93 11.28
N GLY A 32 5.31 -4.77 11.62
CA GLY A 32 6.70 -4.33 11.78
C GLY A 32 7.28 -3.77 10.48
N LEU A 33 7.12 -4.49 9.38
CA LEU A 33 7.61 -4.05 8.07
C LEU A 33 6.93 -2.75 7.60
N GLY A 34 5.61 -2.68 7.72
CA GLY A 34 4.83 -1.49 7.35
C GLY A 34 5.18 -0.27 8.19
N LEU A 35 5.41 -0.46 9.50
CA LEU A 35 5.85 0.62 10.39
C LEU A 35 7.24 1.13 9.99
N VAL A 36 8.20 0.24 9.80
CA VAL A 36 9.55 0.62 9.38
C VAL A 36 9.53 1.35 8.04
N CYS A 37 8.83 0.81 7.04
CA CYS A 37 8.72 1.45 5.72
C CYS A 37 8.05 2.83 5.79
N SER A 38 6.95 2.96 6.56
CA SER A 38 6.23 4.22 6.76
C SER A 38 7.12 5.27 7.43
N VAL A 39 7.80 4.91 8.50
CA VAL A 39 8.73 5.80 9.23
C VAL A 39 9.89 6.22 8.34
N LEU A 40 10.54 5.28 7.66
CA LEU A 40 11.63 5.59 6.73
C LEU A 40 11.15 6.53 5.61
N MET A 41 10.00 6.26 5.02
CA MET A 41 9.41 7.10 3.97
C MET A 41 9.09 8.50 4.47
N PHE A 42 8.56 8.65 5.68
CA PHE A 42 8.25 9.93 6.27
C PHE A 42 9.51 10.79 6.51
N PHE A 43 10.53 10.22 7.16
CA PHE A 43 11.77 10.95 7.46
C PHE A 43 12.70 11.16 6.26
N ARG A 44 12.60 10.30 5.24
CA ARG A 44 13.44 10.38 4.04
C ARG A 44 12.70 10.93 2.82
N ALA A 45 11.55 11.54 3.01
CA ALA A 45 10.73 12.08 1.91
C ALA A 45 11.50 13.08 1.04
N ASP A 46 12.28 13.99 1.65
CA ASP A 46 13.10 14.96 0.93
C ASP A 46 14.21 14.30 0.09
N ALA A 47 14.83 13.24 0.64
CA ALA A 47 15.85 12.49 -0.10
C ALA A 47 15.25 11.74 -1.30
N LEU A 48 14.05 11.18 -1.13
CA LEU A 48 13.30 10.51 -2.21
C LEU A 48 12.88 11.51 -3.30
N ALA A 49 12.39 12.68 -2.90
CA ALA A 49 12.01 13.74 -3.83
C ALA A 49 13.20 14.26 -4.65
N ARG A 50 14.35 14.51 -4.00
CA ARG A 50 15.60 14.88 -4.68
C ARG A 50 16.10 13.78 -5.62
N PHE A 51 15.98 12.52 -5.22
CA PHE A 51 16.36 11.38 -6.09
C PHE A 51 15.54 11.35 -7.38
N LEU A 52 14.26 11.77 -7.34
CA LEU A 52 13.37 11.86 -8.48
C LEU A 52 13.53 13.17 -9.29
N ASN A 53 14.48 14.07 -8.90
CA ASN A 53 14.63 15.42 -9.43
C ASN A 53 13.31 16.22 -9.38
N ASN A 54 12.52 16.03 -8.34
CA ASN A 54 11.23 16.70 -8.13
C ASN A 54 11.06 17.01 -6.64
N SER A 55 11.58 18.17 -6.21
CA SER A 55 11.48 18.61 -4.81
C SER A 55 10.04 18.87 -4.38
N LEU A 56 9.16 19.21 -5.34
CA LEU A 56 7.74 19.46 -5.13
C LEU A 56 6.98 18.21 -4.65
N ALA A 57 7.53 17.01 -4.89
CA ALA A 57 6.91 15.76 -4.49
C ALA A 57 7.12 15.43 -3.00
N ALA A 58 7.99 16.14 -2.27
CA ALA A 58 8.33 15.80 -0.88
C ALA A 58 7.11 15.78 0.04
N THR A 59 6.27 16.80 -0.02
CA THR A 59 5.04 16.94 0.77
C THR A 59 4.04 15.81 0.46
N ALA A 60 3.92 15.44 -0.82
CA ALA A 60 3.08 14.35 -1.27
C ALA A 60 3.58 12.99 -0.74
N VAL A 61 4.91 12.76 -0.75
CA VAL A 61 5.55 11.56 -0.21
C VAL A 61 5.34 11.45 1.29
N GLN A 62 5.46 12.57 2.04
CA GLN A 62 5.17 12.58 3.48
C GLN A 62 3.71 12.23 3.78
N ALA A 63 2.76 12.81 3.02
CA ALA A 63 1.33 12.51 3.16
C ALA A 63 0.98 11.05 2.84
N LEU A 64 1.78 10.39 1.98
CA LEU A 64 1.59 8.98 1.61
C LEU A 64 2.16 8.00 2.66
N ALA A 65 3.11 8.42 3.47
CA ALA A 65 3.80 7.54 4.42
C ALA A 65 2.84 6.77 5.36
N PRO A 66 1.83 7.37 6.02
CA PRO A 66 0.88 6.61 6.85
C PRO A 66 -0.01 5.67 6.03
N ALA A 67 -0.29 5.98 4.76
CA ALA A 67 -1.03 5.08 3.88
C ALA A 67 -0.27 3.76 3.65
N VAL A 68 1.06 3.80 3.52
CA VAL A 68 1.90 2.60 3.35
C VAL A 68 1.72 1.62 4.51
N PHE A 69 1.70 2.12 5.74
CA PHE A 69 1.43 1.29 6.92
C PHE A 69 0.04 0.62 6.84
N CYS A 70 -1.00 1.41 6.55
CA CYS A 70 -2.37 0.90 6.44
C CYS A 70 -2.49 -0.13 5.30
N VAL A 71 -1.86 0.11 4.15
CA VAL A 71 -1.86 -0.81 2.99
C VAL A 71 -1.19 -2.14 3.33
N CYS A 72 -0.09 -2.14 4.08
CA CYS A 72 0.58 -3.37 4.51
C CYS A 72 -0.35 -4.26 5.34
N LEU A 73 -1.03 -3.69 6.33
CA LEU A 73 -1.99 -4.43 7.15
C LEU A 73 -3.21 -4.88 6.36
N LEU A 74 -3.74 -3.98 5.53
CA LEU A 74 -4.89 -4.27 4.67
C LEU A 74 -4.60 -5.42 3.70
N ALA A 75 -3.41 -5.45 3.10
CA ALA A 75 -2.97 -6.53 2.20
C ALA A 75 -2.89 -7.89 2.93
N CYS A 76 -2.43 -7.90 4.18
CA CYS A 76 -2.41 -9.11 5.01
C CYS A 76 -3.81 -9.63 5.27
N MET A 77 -4.74 -8.74 5.70
CA MET A 77 -6.13 -9.10 5.99
C MET A 77 -6.88 -9.58 4.76
N ARG A 78 -6.72 -8.89 3.62
CA ARG A 78 -7.27 -9.32 2.31
C ARG A 78 -6.72 -10.67 1.89
N GLY A 79 -5.42 -10.90 2.03
CA GLY A 79 -4.80 -12.18 1.72
C GLY A 79 -5.37 -13.33 2.55
N TYR A 80 -5.68 -13.08 3.81
CA TYR A 80 -6.29 -14.06 4.71
C TYR A 80 -7.74 -14.40 4.31
N THR A 81 -8.59 -13.38 4.07
CA THR A 81 -10.00 -13.60 3.66
C THR A 81 -10.10 -14.30 2.31
N GLN A 82 -9.28 -13.89 1.34
CA GLN A 82 -9.18 -14.55 0.03
C GLN A 82 -8.73 -16.01 0.15
N GLY A 83 -7.77 -16.29 1.04
CA GLY A 83 -7.29 -17.65 1.30
C GLY A 83 -8.35 -18.56 1.92
N GLN A 84 -9.36 -18.01 2.57
CA GLN A 84 -10.52 -18.76 3.08
C GLN A 84 -11.62 -18.98 2.02
N GLY A 85 -11.42 -18.53 0.79
CA GLY A 85 -12.43 -18.59 -0.27
C GLY A 85 -13.50 -17.50 -0.19
N ASN A 86 -13.42 -16.59 0.80
CA ASN A 86 -14.40 -15.51 0.94
C ASN A 86 -13.85 -14.20 0.34
N MET A 87 -14.28 -13.92 -0.89
CA MET A 87 -13.88 -12.71 -1.62
C MET A 87 -14.72 -11.47 -1.27
N THR A 88 -15.90 -11.64 -0.67
CA THR A 88 -16.83 -10.55 -0.41
C THR A 88 -16.25 -9.42 0.46
N PRO A 89 -15.63 -9.70 1.64
CA PRO A 89 -15.07 -8.62 2.45
C PRO A 89 -13.93 -7.89 1.74
N THR A 90 -13.16 -8.59 0.94
CA THR A 90 -12.10 -7.98 0.10
C THR A 90 -12.71 -7.03 -0.92
N ALA A 91 -13.73 -7.47 -1.67
CA ALA A 91 -14.40 -6.65 -2.68
C ALA A 91 -15.04 -5.40 -2.06
N VAL A 92 -15.78 -5.56 -0.97
CA VAL A 92 -16.39 -4.43 -0.24
C VAL A 92 -15.33 -3.45 0.25
N SER A 93 -14.22 -3.94 0.81
CA SER A 93 -13.13 -3.07 1.27
C SER A 93 -12.47 -2.28 0.13
N GLN A 94 -12.37 -2.86 -1.07
CA GLN A 94 -11.81 -2.19 -2.25
C GLN A 94 -12.74 -1.10 -2.78
N VAL A 95 -14.04 -1.39 -2.86
CA VAL A 95 -15.05 -0.39 -3.28
C VAL A 95 -15.10 0.76 -2.28
N LEU A 96 -15.13 0.47 -0.98
CA LEU A 96 -15.12 1.48 0.07
C LEU A 96 -13.85 2.36 0.00
N GLU A 97 -12.70 1.75 -0.22
CA GLU A 97 -11.42 2.44 -0.39
C GLU A 97 -11.47 3.39 -1.60
N ALA A 98 -11.97 2.91 -2.74
CA ALA A 98 -12.06 3.71 -3.96
C ALA A 98 -13.02 4.89 -3.81
N LEU A 99 -14.21 4.66 -3.23
CA LEU A 99 -15.19 5.71 -2.98
C LEU A 99 -14.67 6.79 -2.04
N LEU A 100 -13.97 6.42 -0.98
CA LEU A 100 -13.40 7.37 -0.03
C LEU A 100 -12.22 8.13 -0.61
N LYS A 101 -11.36 7.48 -1.41
CA LYS A 101 -10.28 8.16 -2.13
C LYS A 101 -10.82 9.27 -3.03
N LEU A 102 -11.87 9.00 -3.77
CA LEU A 102 -12.52 9.98 -4.63
C LEU A 102 -13.31 11.02 -3.82
N GLY A 103 -14.14 10.56 -2.87
CA GLY A 103 -15.04 11.43 -2.11
C GLY A 103 -14.34 12.36 -1.12
N ILE A 104 -13.14 12.02 -0.65
CA ILE A 104 -12.34 12.88 0.25
C ILE A 104 -11.21 13.56 -0.53
N GLY A 105 -10.51 12.81 -1.38
CA GLY A 105 -9.31 13.31 -2.04
C GLY A 105 -9.61 14.40 -3.06
N LEU A 106 -10.63 14.26 -3.91
CA LEU A 106 -10.97 15.27 -4.91
C LEU A 106 -11.49 16.57 -4.27
N PRO A 107 -12.46 16.55 -3.33
CA PRO A 107 -12.90 17.78 -2.68
C PRO A 107 -11.78 18.48 -1.90
N LEU A 108 -10.91 17.73 -1.24
CA LEU A 108 -9.77 18.32 -0.52
C LEU A 108 -8.78 18.99 -1.47
N ALA A 109 -8.44 18.33 -2.58
CA ALA A 109 -7.57 18.89 -3.60
C ALA A 109 -8.15 20.16 -4.22
N TRP A 110 -9.44 20.14 -4.56
CA TRP A 110 -10.16 21.28 -5.10
C TRP A 110 -10.23 22.44 -4.12
N TYR A 111 -10.54 22.16 -2.84
CA TYR A 111 -10.60 23.17 -1.78
C TYR A 111 -9.25 23.87 -1.57
N VAL A 112 -8.15 23.11 -1.55
CA VAL A 112 -6.79 23.66 -1.40
C VAL A 112 -6.42 24.55 -2.58
N LEU A 113 -6.78 24.16 -3.81
CA LEU A 113 -6.59 25.00 -4.99
C LEU A 113 -7.43 26.29 -4.94
N HIS A 114 -8.68 26.20 -4.49
CA HIS A 114 -9.60 27.33 -4.46
C HIS A 114 -9.17 28.42 -3.46
N ILE A 115 -8.47 28.03 -2.38
CA ILE A 115 -7.89 28.97 -1.40
C ILE A 115 -6.60 29.65 -1.94
N GLY A 116 -6.20 29.38 -3.19
CA GLY A 116 -5.01 29.98 -3.81
C GLY A 116 -3.69 29.41 -3.32
N LYS A 117 -3.71 28.18 -2.77
CA LYS A 117 -2.49 27.46 -2.36
C LYS A 117 -1.81 26.79 -3.55
N THR A 118 -0.55 26.41 -3.35
CA THR A 118 0.27 25.80 -4.41
C THR A 118 -0.29 24.44 -4.88
N ALA A 119 0.01 24.07 -6.12
CA ALA A 119 -0.35 22.77 -6.70
C ALA A 119 0.21 21.60 -5.87
N GLU A 120 1.35 21.78 -5.21
CA GLU A 120 1.95 20.80 -4.30
C GLU A 120 1.05 20.44 -3.10
N LEU A 121 0.51 21.48 -2.43
CA LEU A 121 -0.41 21.29 -1.32
C LEU A 121 -1.72 20.67 -1.78
N SER A 122 -2.18 20.97 -2.99
CA SER A 122 -3.35 20.32 -3.57
C SER A 122 -3.12 18.82 -3.83
N ALA A 123 -1.95 18.47 -4.37
CA ALA A 123 -1.54 17.08 -4.54
C ALA A 123 -1.46 16.34 -3.20
N ALA A 124 -0.88 16.97 -2.17
CA ALA A 124 -0.86 16.41 -0.81
C ALA A 124 -2.28 16.23 -0.25
N GLY A 125 -3.19 17.17 -0.50
CA GLY A 125 -4.61 17.05 -0.14
C GLY A 125 -5.30 15.85 -0.78
N ALA A 126 -5.05 15.60 -2.07
CA ALA A 126 -5.55 14.40 -2.75
C ALA A 126 -5.03 13.11 -2.09
N ILE A 127 -3.75 13.08 -1.70
CA ILE A 127 -3.11 11.92 -1.05
C ILE A 127 -3.65 11.69 0.37
N VAL A 128 -4.02 12.74 1.10
CA VAL A 128 -4.72 12.58 2.39
C VAL A 128 -6.02 11.80 2.20
N GLY A 129 -6.76 12.01 1.11
CA GLY A 129 -7.92 11.19 0.75
C GLY A 129 -7.57 9.70 0.54
N VAL A 130 -6.41 9.42 -0.08
CA VAL A 130 -5.91 8.05 -0.23
C VAL A 130 -5.64 7.43 1.14
N THR A 131 -4.95 8.15 2.03
CA THR A 131 -4.64 7.69 3.39
C THR A 131 -5.91 7.42 4.20
N ALA A 132 -6.89 8.34 4.15
CA ALA A 132 -8.17 8.17 4.82
C ALA A 132 -8.94 6.97 4.28
N GLY A 133 -9.02 6.80 2.95
CA GLY A 133 -9.69 5.67 2.33
C GLY A 133 -9.08 4.32 2.71
N THR A 134 -7.76 4.22 2.71
CA THR A 134 -7.06 2.99 3.13
C THR A 134 -7.23 2.71 4.61
N ALA A 135 -7.17 3.74 5.48
CA ALA A 135 -7.37 3.59 6.91
C ALA A 135 -8.77 3.09 7.26
N VAL A 136 -9.81 3.68 6.66
CA VAL A 136 -11.21 3.26 6.87
C VAL A 136 -11.42 1.82 6.36
N SER A 137 -10.87 1.48 5.19
CA SER A 137 -10.96 0.12 4.65
C SER A 137 -10.25 -0.92 5.53
N MET A 138 -9.11 -0.53 6.12
CA MET A 138 -8.40 -1.36 7.10
C MET A 138 -9.23 -1.59 8.34
N LEU A 139 -9.86 -0.54 8.89
CA LEU A 139 -10.73 -0.63 10.06
C LEU A 139 -11.97 -1.49 9.78
N PHE A 140 -12.59 -1.31 8.61
CA PHE A 140 -13.70 -2.15 8.18
C PHE A 140 -13.32 -3.64 8.16
N LEU A 141 -12.19 -3.96 7.53
CA LEU A 141 -11.76 -5.35 7.42
C LEU A 141 -11.33 -5.94 8.77
N CYS A 142 -10.73 -5.12 9.64
CA CYS A 142 -10.41 -5.49 11.01
C CYS A 142 -11.69 -5.82 11.80
N ALA A 143 -12.69 -4.94 11.76
CA ALA A 143 -13.99 -5.15 12.40
C ALA A 143 -14.67 -6.42 11.86
N TYR A 144 -14.65 -6.63 10.54
CA TYR A 144 -15.18 -7.84 9.93
C TYR A 144 -14.52 -9.11 10.46
N LEU A 145 -13.19 -9.16 10.51
CA LEU A 145 -12.43 -10.33 10.99
C LEU A 145 -12.65 -10.60 12.48
N VAL A 146 -12.80 -9.55 13.29
CA VAL A 146 -13.09 -9.69 14.73
C VAL A 146 -14.50 -10.24 14.94
N THR A 147 -15.49 -9.71 14.23
CA THR A 147 -16.91 -10.10 14.36
C THR A 147 -17.17 -11.52 13.84
N HIS A 148 -16.52 -11.89 12.72
CA HIS A 148 -16.69 -13.21 12.09
C HIS A 148 -15.59 -14.20 12.48
N ARG A 149 -15.02 -14.06 13.67
CA ARG A 149 -13.99 -14.96 14.19
C ARG A 149 -14.59 -16.31 14.55
N ASN A 150 -14.59 -17.25 13.60
CA ASN A 150 -14.98 -18.65 13.87
C ASN A 150 -13.99 -19.32 14.81
N ARG A 151 -14.46 -19.69 16.00
CA ARG A 151 -13.72 -20.50 16.99
C ARG A 151 -14.02 -21.99 16.78
N LYS A 152 -13.75 -22.53 15.61
CA LYS A 152 -13.76 -23.98 15.46
C LYS A 152 -12.55 -24.53 16.19
N GLU A 153 -12.78 -25.49 17.09
CA GLU A 153 -11.71 -26.24 17.74
C GLU A 153 -11.15 -27.23 16.73
N SER A 154 -9.83 -27.26 16.62
CA SER A 154 -9.09 -28.20 15.80
C SER A 154 -7.95 -28.77 16.61
N LEU A 155 -7.64 -30.05 16.43
CA LEU A 155 -6.57 -30.73 17.12
C LEU A 155 -5.22 -30.62 16.40
N ASP A 156 -5.16 -29.83 15.32
CA ASP A 156 -3.93 -29.64 14.58
C ASP A 156 -2.86 -28.88 15.37
N VAL A 157 -1.62 -29.33 15.24
CA VAL A 157 -0.45 -28.66 15.81
C VAL A 157 0.09 -27.66 14.78
N PRO A 158 0.01 -26.36 15.07
CA PRO A 158 0.41 -25.35 14.09
C PRO A 158 1.93 -25.31 13.91
N SER A 159 2.36 -24.98 12.71
CA SER A 159 3.77 -24.77 12.36
C SER A 159 4.41 -23.66 13.19
N SER A 160 5.73 -23.71 13.35
CA SER A 160 6.45 -22.65 14.06
C SER A 160 6.38 -21.32 13.30
N SER A 161 6.33 -20.19 14.03
CA SER A 161 6.29 -18.86 13.41
C SER A 161 7.46 -18.60 12.46
N GLY A 162 8.67 -19.15 12.78
CA GLY A 162 9.82 -19.02 11.90
C GLY A 162 9.67 -19.73 10.55
N GLN A 163 9.04 -20.91 10.54
CA GLN A 163 8.73 -21.63 9.30
C GLN A 163 7.71 -20.88 8.46
N ILE A 164 6.69 -20.32 9.09
CA ILE A 164 5.66 -19.50 8.41
C ILE A 164 6.31 -18.27 7.77
N ILE A 165 7.15 -17.53 8.51
CA ILE A 165 7.86 -16.35 7.99
C ILE A 165 8.76 -16.74 6.80
N LYS A 166 9.53 -17.84 6.94
CA LYS A 166 10.38 -18.35 5.84
C LYS A 166 9.57 -18.66 4.59
N GLN A 167 8.41 -19.29 4.72
CA GLN A 167 7.53 -19.59 3.59
C GLN A 167 6.91 -18.34 2.97
N ILE A 168 6.47 -17.37 3.79
CA ILE A 168 5.96 -16.08 3.30
C ILE A 168 7.03 -15.36 2.47
N LEU A 169 8.28 -15.32 2.96
CA LEU A 169 9.39 -14.68 2.25
C LEU A 169 9.77 -15.45 0.98
N LEU A 170 9.85 -16.77 1.04
CA LEU A 170 10.24 -17.60 -0.10
C LEU A 170 9.23 -17.51 -1.27
N ILE A 171 7.95 -17.36 -0.96
CA ILE A 171 6.90 -17.18 -1.98
C ILE A 171 6.77 -15.70 -2.34
N GLY A 172 6.82 -14.81 -1.36
CA GLY A 172 6.55 -13.38 -1.53
C GLY A 172 7.66 -12.65 -2.29
N VAL A 173 8.94 -12.92 -1.98
CA VAL A 173 10.06 -12.19 -2.57
C VAL A 173 10.13 -12.35 -4.10
N PRO A 174 10.06 -13.56 -4.70
CA PRO A 174 10.09 -13.69 -6.16
C PRO A 174 8.91 -12.98 -6.84
N ILE A 175 7.70 -13.10 -6.28
CA ILE A 175 6.50 -12.45 -6.82
C ILE A 175 6.63 -10.92 -6.73
N THR A 176 7.15 -10.41 -5.60
CA THR A 176 7.34 -8.97 -5.41
C THR A 176 8.38 -8.43 -6.39
N LEU A 177 9.52 -9.12 -6.58
CA LEU A 177 10.54 -8.72 -7.55
C LEU A 177 9.97 -8.67 -8.97
N SER A 178 9.19 -9.67 -9.38
CA SER A 178 8.56 -9.68 -10.70
C SER A 178 7.60 -8.51 -10.90
N ASN A 179 6.75 -8.22 -9.91
CA ASN A 179 5.78 -7.13 -9.99
C ASN A 179 6.45 -5.74 -9.85
N SER A 180 7.60 -5.67 -9.16
CA SER A 180 8.34 -4.41 -8.98
C SER A 180 9.11 -3.99 -10.22
N ALA A 181 9.36 -4.89 -11.18
CA ALA A 181 10.10 -4.56 -12.40
C ALA A 181 9.49 -3.38 -13.15
N MET A 182 8.17 -3.37 -13.36
CA MET A 182 7.47 -2.26 -14.01
C MET A 182 7.57 -0.96 -13.20
N SER A 183 7.50 -1.04 -11.88
CA SER A 183 7.63 0.14 -11.01
C SER A 183 9.04 0.73 -11.06
N ILE A 184 10.06 -0.12 -11.12
CA ILE A 184 11.47 0.30 -11.26
C ILE A 184 11.68 0.99 -12.60
N ILE A 185 11.16 0.43 -13.70
CA ILE A 185 11.20 1.05 -15.03
C ILE A 185 10.56 2.43 -14.99
N ASN A 186 9.38 2.57 -14.39
CA ASN A 186 8.69 3.85 -14.27
C ASN A 186 9.47 4.89 -13.45
N ILE A 187 10.20 4.48 -12.41
CA ILE A 187 11.07 5.37 -11.61
C ILE A 187 12.25 5.86 -12.45
N ILE A 188 12.91 4.94 -13.18
CA ILE A 188 14.02 5.26 -14.05
C ILE A 188 13.57 6.21 -15.15
N ASP A 189 12.44 5.92 -15.80
CA ASP A 189 11.85 6.76 -16.85
C ASP A 189 11.55 8.18 -16.33
N THR A 190 10.89 8.29 -15.17
CA THR A 190 10.63 9.59 -14.53
C THR A 190 11.93 10.38 -14.33
N LYS A 191 12.95 9.74 -13.79
CA LYS A 191 14.23 10.38 -13.51
C LYS A 191 14.92 10.86 -14.78
N ILE A 192 14.91 10.04 -15.84
CA ILE A 192 15.51 10.39 -17.13
C ILE A 192 14.75 11.53 -17.79
N VAL A 193 13.42 11.44 -17.87
CA VAL A 193 12.56 12.46 -18.50
C VAL A 193 12.70 13.79 -17.75
N MET A 194 12.57 13.81 -16.43
CA MET A 194 12.73 15.02 -15.63
C MET A 194 14.12 15.63 -15.79
N GLY A 195 15.18 14.81 -15.77
CA GLY A 195 16.54 15.29 -15.96
C GLY A 195 16.77 15.87 -17.36
N ARG A 196 16.20 15.29 -18.40
CA ARG A 196 16.28 15.82 -19.77
C ARG A 196 15.50 17.13 -19.95
N LEU A 197 14.32 17.23 -19.37
CA LEU A 197 13.50 18.44 -19.44
C LEU A 197 14.15 19.62 -18.70
N GLN A 198 14.75 19.36 -17.54
CA GLN A 198 15.42 20.40 -16.75
C GLN A 198 16.78 20.79 -17.31
N ASN A 199 17.66 19.81 -17.56
CA ASN A 199 19.05 20.08 -17.97
C ASN A 199 19.20 20.26 -19.49
N GLY A 200 18.35 19.61 -20.32
CA GLY A 200 18.43 19.68 -21.78
C GLY A 200 17.66 20.85 -22.38
N LEU A 201 16.49 21.16 -21.83
CA LEU A 201 15.61 22.22 -22.30
C LEU A 201 15.57 23.45 -21.37
N GLY A 202 16.26 23.41 -20.23
CA GLY A 202 16.30 24.52 -19.28
C GLY A 202 14.95 24.85 -18.63
N LEU A 203 13.99 23.90 -18.62
CA LEU A 203 12.66 24.14 -18.09
C LEU A 203 12.69 24.21 -16.56
N SER A 204 11.84 25.06 -15.99
CA SER A 204 11.62 25.09 -14.54
C SER A 204 11.08 23.74 -14.05
N GLU A 205 11.30 23.42 -12.78
CA GLU A 205 10.87 22.17 -12.16
C GLU A 205 9.36 21.95 -12.29
N THR A 206 8.58 23.02 -12.14
CA THR A 206 7.12 23.03 -12.31
C THR A 206 6.69 22.73 -13.75
N ALA A 207 7.32 23.36 -14.74
CA ALA A 207 7.02 23.13 -16.15
C ALA A 207 7.39 21.69 -16.58
N ALA A 208 8.55 21.21 -16.12
CA ALA A 208 8.98 19.84 -16.38
C ALA A 208 8.03 18.80 -15.74
N ALA A 209 7.54 19.06 -14.51
CA ALA A 209 6.58 18.18 -13.83
C ALA A 209 5.22 18.11 -14.56
N VAL A 210 4.71 19.25 -15.05
CA VAL A 210 3.46 19.31 -15.86
C VAL A 210 3.60 18.52 -17.15
N LEU A 211 4.70 18.72 -17.90
CA LEU A 211 4.96 17.99 -19.15
C LEU A 211 5.12 16.48 -18.91
N ASN A 212 5.83 16.09 -17.84
CA ASN A 212 5.96 14.68 -17.49
C ASN A 212 4.60 14.06 -17.11
N GLY A 213 3.72 14.82 -16.44
CA GLY A 213 2.36 14.41 -16.16
C GLY A 213 1.52 14.19 -17.42
N GLN A 214 1.60 15.10 -18.40
CA GLN A 214 0.92 14.98 -19.68
C GLN A 214 1.44 13.81 -20.53
N TYR A 215 2.73 13.51 -20.47
CA TYR A 215 3.34 12.38 -21.19
C TYR A 215 2.85 11.01 -20.66
N ARG A 216 2.40 10.93 -19.43
CA ARG A 216 1.99 9.67 -18.76
C ARG A 216 0.49 9.35 -18.82
N ILE A 217 -0.30 10.21 -19.45
CA ILE A 217 -1.71 9.97 -19.73
C ILE A 217 -1.86 9.15 -21.01
#